data_238c52f11ebd45ea0a07caff129850da
#
_entry.id   238c52f11ebd45ea0a07caff129850da
#
_cell.length_a   1.000
_cell.length_b   1.000
_cell.length_c   1.000
_cell.angle_alpha   90.00
_cell.angle_beta   90.00
_cell.angle_gamma   90.00
#
_symmetry.space_group_name_H-M   'P 1'
#
loop_
_entity.id
_entity.type
_entity.pdbx_description
1 polymer ?
#
loop_
_entity_poly.entity_id
_entity_poly.type
_entity_poly.pdbx_seq_one_letter_code
_entity_poly.pdbx_strand_id
1 'polypeptide(L)'
;MKLRIVILGCLLVFAGQIKAQTDPVFSLFRLYPQVINPTFVGASDKNEIILVNRNQWTSMPGTPVTTALMGNFNWGEKMGVGFTAFLDQLGPVKATSVNSDFAYHSLINDKWALSGGIRVGVTNLALDFAGLSLLDQTDEMFTQNYSTGLQINSGWGIRLAKEDKFYVSISQPRMLWNDFGLQNGKYKDASFYYGMIGKKQVLSKAVSIHTNAIVRAAADLPLSYDINLTGSFYELLDVGFGYRNENAIGVNLGVQFSPTVYLGYQYEMPTNTISKITNQTHEFVLKFQFERGN
;
A
#
# COMPACT_ATOMS: atom_id res chain seq x y z
N MET A 1 14.40 19.52 -44.27
CA MET A 1 14.76 18.13 -43.98
C MET A 1 15.53 17.98 -42.66
N LYS A 2 16.56 18.79 -42.40
CA LYS A 2 17.36 18.71 -41.16
C LYS A 2 16.58 18.96 -39.85
N LEU A 3 15.62 19.88 -39.85
CA LEU A 3 14.81 20.18 -38.64
C LEU A 3 13.87 19.05 -38.25
N ARG A 4 13.33 18.29 -39.20
CA ARG A 4 12.45 17.11 -38.94
C ARG A 4 13.25 15.94 -38.38
N ILE A 5 14.51 15.79 -38.73
CA ILE A 5 15.39 14.74 -38.18
C ILE A 5 15.79 15.05 -36.73
N VAL A 6 16.01 16.34 -36.41
CA VAL A 6 16.30 16.77 -35.02
C VAL A 6 15.07 16.58 -34.12
N ILE A 7 13.87 16.88 -34.60
CA ILE A 7 12.63 16.66 -33.85
C ILE A 7 12.35 15.16 -33.63
N LEU A 8 12.61 14.32 -34.64
CA LEU A 8 12.49 12.87 -34.52
C LEU A 8 13.57 12.29 -33.59
N GLY A 9 14.78 12.83 -33.57
CA GLY A 9 15.84 12.47 -32.63
C GLY A 9 15.55 12.87 -31.20
N CYS A 10 14.93 14.03 -30.98
CA CYS A 10 14.47 14.45 -29.64
C CYS A 10 13.29 13.61 -29.11
N LEU A 11 12.40 13.12 -29.98
CA LEU A 11 11.31 12.22 -29.58
C LEU A 11 11.79 10.81 -29.19
N LEU A 12 12.90 10.35 -29.73
CA LEU A 12 13.48 9.05 -29.37
C LEU A 12 14.28 9.06 -28.06
N VAL A 13 14.70 10.23 -27.59
CA VAL A 13 15.41 10.37 -26.29
C VAL A 13 14.42 10.33 -25.10
N PHE A 14 13.13 10.55 -25.32
CA PHE A 14 12.07 10.47 -24.30
C PHE A 14 11.36 9.12 -24.23
N ALA A 15 11.88 8.07 -24.86
CA ALA A 15 11.47 6.71 -24.55
C ALA A 15 12.05 6.30 -23.18
N GLY A 16 11.67 7.03 -22.13
CA GLY A 16 11.93 6.67 -20.75
C GLY A 16 11.33 5.30 -20.50
N GLN A 17 12.11 4.39 -19.95
CA GLN A 17 11.68 3.06 -19.54
C GLN A 17 10.48 3.21 -18.61
N ILE A 18 9.31 2.78 -19.05
CA ILE A 18 8.11 2.68 -18.19
C ILE A 18 8.42 1.56 -17.20
N LYS A 19 8.87 1.91 -16.00
CA LYS A 19 9.01 0.96 -14.89
C LYS A 19 7.63 0.86 -14.26
N ALA A 20 6.98 -0.28 -14.42
CA ALA A 20 5.72 -0.55 -13.77
C ALA A 20 5.93 -0.66 -12.26
N GLN A 21 5.14 0.07 -11.48
CA GLN A 21 5.09 -0.09 -10.02
C GLN A 21 4.24 -1.35 -9.75
N THR A 22 4.80 -2.30 -9.04
CA THR A 22 4.13 -3.55 -8.68
C THR A 22 3.53 -3.54 -7.28
N ASP A 23 3.95 -2.61 -6.41
CA ASP A 23 3.39 -2.50 -5.07
C ASP A 23 2.09 -1.68 -5.05
N PRO A 24 0.98 -2.24 -4.50
CA PRO A 24 -0.26 -1.51 -4.32
C PRO A 24 -0.04 -0.26 -3.45
N VAL A 25 -0.57 0.86 -3.91
CA VAL A 25 -0.48 2.13 -3.19
C VAL A 25 -1.81 2.39 -2.49
N PHE A 26 -1.80 2.31 -1.16
CA PHE A 26 -2.97 2.58 -0.34
C PHE A 26 -2.97 4.00 0.19
N SER A 27 -4.15 4.58 0.35
CA SER A 27 -4.33 5.96 0.78
C SER A 27 -4.72 6.07 2.24
N LEU A 28 -5.51 5.11 2.74
CA LEU A 28 -5.90 5.03 4.15
C LEU A 28 -4.88 4.24 4.99
N PHE A 29 -3.59 4.29 4.63
CA PHE A 29 -2.52 3.53 5.31
C PHE A 29 -2.45 3.77 6.83
N ARG A 30 -3.00 4.86 7.34
CA ARG A 30 -3.14 5.11 8.77
C ARG A 30 -3.96 4.02 9.47
N LEU A 31 -4.98 3.47 8.80
CA LEU A 31 -5.90 2.50 9.38
C LEU A 31 -5.32 1.08 9.43
N TYR A 32 -4.32 0.79 8.56
CA TYR A 32 -3.70 -0.54 8.44
C TYR A 32 -2.21 -0.44 8.06
N PRO A 33 -1.40 0.25 8.89
CA PRO A 33 0.00 0.51 8.57
C PRO A 33 0.87 -0.75 8.50
N GLN A 34 0.39 -1.89 9.00
CA GLN A 34 1.08 -3.18 8.86
C GLN A 34 1.33 -3.58 7.40
N VAL A 35 0.49 -3.12 6.46
CA VAL A 35 0.70 -3.37 5.03
C VAL A 35 2.09 -2.93 4.56
N ILE A 36 2.60 -1.86 5.16
CA ILE A 36 3.86 -1.20 4.81
C ILE A 36 4.99 -1.61 5.76
N ASN A 37 4.68 -1.78 7.06
CA ASN A 37 5.70 -2.03 8.06
C ASN A 37 5.25 -3.09 9.06
N PRO A 38 5.94 -4.25 9.13
CA PRO A 38 5.56 -5.35 10.02
C PRO A 38 5.59 -4.98 11.51
N THR A 39 6.26 -3.89 11.92
CA THR A 39 6.29 -3.46 13.33
C THR A 39 4.96 -2.95 13.87
N PHE A 40 3.94 -2.84 13.02
CA PHE A 40 2.61 -2.43 13.47
C PHE A 40 1.73 -3.60 13.91
N VAL A 41 2.14 -4.85 13.67
CA VAL A 41 1.39 -5.99 14.24
C VAL A 41 1.59 -6.05 15.75
N GLY A 42 0.51 -6.21 16.50
CA GLY A 42 0.51 -6.19 17.97
C GLY A 42 0.85 -4.84 18.59
N ALA A 43 0.79 -3.75 17.81
CA ALA A 43 1.10 -2.40 18.32
C ALA A 43 -0.13 -1.67 18.89
N SER A 44 -1.32 -2.19 18.66
CA SER A 44 -2.59 -1.71 19.22
C SER A 44 -3.00 -2.55 20.42
N ASP A 45 -3.80 -1.98 21.31
CA ASP A 45 -4.38 -2.72 22.43
C ASP A 45 -5.47 -3.71 21.98
N LYS A 46 -5.91 -3.63 20.74
CA LYS A 46 -6.94 -4.48 20.15
C LYS A 46 -6.37 -5.38 19.06
N ASN A 47 -6.94 -6.57 18.98
CA ASN A 47 -6.79 -7.42 17.81
C ASN A 47 -7.67 -6.91 16.68
N GLU A 48 -7.22 -7.05 15.43
CA GLU A 48 -7.91 -6.49 14.29
C GLU A 48 -7.94 -7.48 13.12
N ILE A 49 -9.09 -7.52 12.41
CA ILE A 49 -9.21 -8.09 11.07
C ILE A 49 -9.66 -6.95 10.17
N ILE A 50 -8.95 -6.76 9.07
CA ILE A 50 -9.14 -5.61 8.19
C ILE A 50 -9.30 -6.10 6.76
N LEU A 51 -10.39 -5.70 6.11
CA LEU A 51 -10.62 -5.89 4.69
C LEU A 51 -10.53 -4.55 3.99
N VAL A 52 -9.74 -4.51 2.93
CA VAL A 52 -9.56 -3.32 2.08
C VAL A 52 -9.90 -3.67 0.66
N ASN A 53 -10.63 -2.80 -0.01
CA ASN A 53 -10.83 -2.87 -1.45
C ASN A 53 -10.54 -1.50 -2.06
N ARG A 54 -9.65 -1.46 -3.03
CA ARG A 54 -9.26 -0.24 -3.74
C ARG A 54 -9.47 -0.43 -5.24
N ASN A 55 -10.28 0.45 -5.82
CA ASN A 55 -10.55 0.50 -7.24
C ASN A 55 -9.98 1.81 -7.79
N GLN A 56 -8.92 1.73 -8.57
CA GLN A 56 -8.26 2.91 -9.15
C GLN A 56 -8.83 3.20 -10.54
N TRP A 57 -9.01 4.49 -10.86
CA TRP A 57 -9.38 4.95 -12.20
C TRP A 57 -10.63 4.29 -12.79
N THR A 58 -11.69 4.23 -12.00
CA THR A 58 -12.90 3.42 -12.26
C THR A 58 -13.64 3.73 -13.54
N SER A 59 -13.36 4.85 -14.23
CA SER A 59 -13.95 5.20 -15.53
C SER A 59 -13.32 4.50 -16.73
N MET A 60 -12.30 3.64 -16.52
CA MET A 60 -11.58 2.93 -17.57
C MET A 60 -11.71 1.42 -17.40
N PRO A 61 -11.81 0.63 -18.49
CA PRO A 61 -11.74 -0.83 -18.42
C PRO A 61 -10.34 -1.32 -18.05
N GLY A 62 -10.24 -2.43 -17.29
CA GLY A 62 -8.97 -3.07 -16.97
C GLY A 62 -8.07 -2.30 -16.00
N THR A 63 -8.66 -1.39 -15.23
CA THR A 63 -7.94 -0.57 -14.24
C THR A 63 -7.56 -1.37 -12.99
N PRO A 64 -6.59 -0.87 -12.17
CA PRO A 64 -6.13 -1.59 -11.00
C PRO A 64 -7.25 -1.80 -9.97
N VAL A 65 -7.41 -3.03 -9.53
CA VAL A 65 -8.27 -3.43 -8.42
C VAL A 65 -7.44 -4.19 -7.42
N THR A 66 -7.32 -3.66 -6.20
CA THR A 66 -6.58 -4.29 -5.12
C THR A 66 -7.54 -4.66 -4.00
N THR A 67 -7.53 -5.92 -3.60
CA THR A 67 -8.21 -6.40 -2.40
C THR A 67 -7.19 -6.94 -1.42
N ALA A 68 -7.29 -6.56 -0.15
CA ALA A 68 -6.41 -7.03 0.90
C ALA A 68 -7.21 -7.48 2.13
N LEU A 69 -6.82 -8.63 2.68
CA LEU A 69 -7.28 -9.14 3.97
C LEU A 69 -6.09 -9.18 4.92
N MET A 70 -6.23 -8.57 6.08
CA MET A 70 -5.17 -8.48 7.08
C MET A 70 -5.67 -8.92 8.45
N GLY A 71 -4.80 -9.59 9.19
CA GLY A 71 -4.99 -9.87 10.61
C GLY A 71 -3.85 -9.25 11.41
N ASN A 72 -4.18 -8.65 12.54
CA ASN A 72 -3.26 -8.01 13.46
C ASN A 72 -3.60 -8.44 14.88
N PHE A 73 -2.70 -9.19 15.53
CA PHE A 73 -2.97 -9.82 16.79
C PHE A 73 -1.82 -9.59 17.77
N ASN A 74 -2.20 -9.34 19.01
CA ASN A 74 -1.28 -9.32 20.13
C ASN A 74 -0.92 -10.76 20.53
N TRP A 75 0.37 -11.02 20.75
CA TRP A 75 0.87 -12.28 21.26
C TRP A 75 1.73 -12.05 22.52
N GLY A 76 1.12 -12.26 23.67
CA GLY A 76 1.71 -11.86 24.93
C GLY A 76 1.81 -10.32 25.05
N GLU A 77 2.64 -9.82 25.95
CA GLU A 77 2.71 -8.38 26.26
C GLU A 77 3.55 -7.56 25.30
N LYS A 78 4.54 -8.20 24.65
CA LYS A 78 5.58 -7.50 23.89
C LYS A 78 5.69 -7.95 22.44
N MET A 79 4.85 -8.87 22.01
CA MET A 79 4.93 -9.44 20.68
C MET A 79 3.65 -9.24 19.92
N GLY A 80 3.76 -9.11 18.61
CA GLY A 80 2.66 -9.08 17.67
C GLY A 80 2.87 -10.09 16.56
N VAL A 81 1.79 -10.67 16.11
CA VAL A 81 1.74 -11.52 14.91
C VAL A 81 0.65 -11.03 13.99
N GLY A 82 0.85 -11.20 12.72
CA GLY A 82 -0.15 -10.81 11.74
C GLY A 82 0.02 -11.53 10.43
N PHE A 83 -0.97 -11.35 9.59
CA PHE A 83 -0.90 -11.79 8.20
C PHE A 83 -1.46 -10.71 7.29
N THR A 84 -1.04 -10.76 6.02
CA THR A 84 -1.58 -9.92 4.95
C THR A 84 -1.71 -10.75 3.69
N ALA A 85 -2.91 -10.87 3.16
CA ALA A 85 -3.19 -11.49 1.87
C ALA A 85 -3.62 -10.40 0.89
N PHE A 86 -2.97 -10.34 -0.27
CA PHE A 86 -3.29 -9.42 -1.36
C PHE A 86 -3.77 -10.16 -2.59
N LEU A 87 -4.74 -9.59 -3.24
CA LEU A 87 -5.11 -9.88 -4.60
C LEU A 87 -5.11 -8.55 -5.37
N ASP A 88 -4.15 -8.38 -6.26
CA ASP A 88 -4.01 -7.20 -7.10
C ASP A 88 -4.17 -7.58 -8.57
N GLN A 89 -5.03 -6.84 -9.27
CA GLN A 89 -5.31 -7.08 -10.67
C GLN A 89 -5.19 -5.79 -11.47
N LEU A 90 -4.41 -5.84 -12.54
CA LEU A 90 -4.24 -4.76 -13.50
C LEU A 90 -4.37 -5.33 -14.92
N GLY A 91 -5.53 -5.15 -15.54
CA GLY A 91 -5.82 -5.78 -16.84
C GLY A 91 -5.63 -7.30 -16.76
N PRO A 92 -4.76 -7.90 -17.61
CA PRO A 92 -4.46 -9.32 -17.62
C PRO A 92 -3.50 -9.75 -16.50
N VAL A 93 -2.87 -8.81 -15.80
CA VAL A 93 -1.88 -9.09 -14.75
C VAL A 93 -2.59 -9.31 -13.43
N LYS A 94 -2.34 -10.46 -12.79
CA LYS A 94 -2.84 -10.79 -11.45
C LYS A 94 -1.68 -11.12 -10.55
N ALA A 95 -1.52 -10.37 -9.46
CA ALA A 95 -0.57 -10.65 -8.40
C ALA A 95 -1.31 -11.13 -7.15
N THR A 96 -0.95 -12.29 -6.64
CA THR A 96 -1.48 -12.82 -5.39
C THR A 96 -0.32 -12.98 -4.42
N SER A 97 -0.43 -12.42 -3.22
CA SER A 97 0.60 -12.59 -2.19
C SER A 97 -0.01 -12.87 -0.82
N VAL A 98 0.69 -13.68 -0.05
CA VAL A 98 0.38 -13.97 1.35
C VAL A 98 1.64 -13.78 2.17
N ASN A 99 1.56 -12.95 3.19
CA ASN A 99 2.66 -12.62 4.07
C ASN A 99 2.26 -12.89 5.52
N SER A 100 3.23 -13.32 6.32
CA SER A 100 3.15 -13.42 7.77
C SER A 100 4.11 -12.42 8.39
N ASP A 101 3.64 -11.69 9.39
CA ASP A 101 4.37 -10.66 10.10
C ASP A 101 4.59 -11.07 11.55
N PHE A 102 5.78 -10.78 12.07
CA PHE A 102 6.12 -10.88 13.48
C PHE A 102 6.80 -9.59 13.93
N ALA A 103 6.41 -9.08 15.10
CA ALA A 103 7.03 -7.92 15.71
C ALA A 103 7.32 -8.13 17.20
N TYR A 104 8.40 -7.50 17.66
CA TYR A 104 8.74 -7.40 19.06
C TYR A 104 8.78 -5.92 19.47
N HIS A 105 8.12 -5.61 20.58
CA HIS A 105 7.98 -4.25 21.13
C HIS A 105 8.73 -4.16 22.46
N SER A 106 9.80 -3.38 22.49
CA SER A 106 10.59 -3.13 23.71
C SER A 106 10.33 -1.73 24.23
N LEU A 107 9.92 -1.62 25.47
CA LEU A 107 9.85 -0.33 26.15
C LEU A 107 11.29 0.16 26.45
N ILE A 108 11.63 1.35 25.98
CA ILE A 108 12.87 2.05 26.35
C ILE A 108 12.66 2.73 27.73
N ASN A 109 11.47 3.28 27.93
CA ASN A 109 11.00 3.87 29.18
C ASN A 109 9.46 3.90 29.18
N ASP A 110 8.85 4.48 30.22
CA ASP A 110 7.38 4.53 30.41
C ASP A 110 6.61 5.14 29.24
N LYS A 111 7.27 5.87 28.34
CA LYS A 111 6.62 6.60 27.23
C LYS A 111 7.08 6.16 25.84
N TRP A 112 8.25 5.59 25.74
CA TRP A 112 8.85 5.27 24.44
C TRP A 112 9.04 3.77 24.26
N ALA A 113 8.64 3.29 23.10
CA ALA A 113 8.85 1.91 22.67
C ALA A 113 9.63 1.87 21.36
N LEU A 114 10.62 0.98 21.29
CA LEU A 114 11.31 0.60 20.06
C LEU A 114 10.77 -0.76 19.62
N SER A 115 10.39 -0.87 18.35
CA SER A 115 9.87 -2.10 17.79
C SER A 115 10.71 -2.54 16.60
N GLY A 116 11.02 -3.83 16.53
CA GLY A 116 11.57 -4.50 15.37
C GLY A 116 10.56 -5.50 14.82
N GLY A 117 10.46 -5.61 13.50
CA GLY A 117 9.54 -6.54 12.86
C GLY A 117 10.15 -7.20 11.63
N ILE A 118 9.70 -8.40 11.35
CA ILE A 118 10.07 -9.18 10.17
C ILE A 118 8.80 -9.64 9.45
N ARG A 119 8.90 -9.78 8.14
CA ARG A 119 7.87 -10.31 7.23
C ARG A 119 8.46 -11.45 6.44
N VAL A 120 7.71 -12.52 6.28
CA VAL A 120 8.01 -13.60 5.34
C VAL A 120 6.74 -13.91 4.57
N GLY A 121 6.86 -14.09 3.27
CA GLY A 121 5.70 -14.34 2.44
C GLY A 121 6.04 -14.97 1.11
N VAL A 122 4.99 -15.21 0.34
CA VAL A 122 5.06 -15.72 -1.03
C VAL A 122 4.19 -14.86 -1.93
N THR A 123 4.65 -14.69 -3.16
CA THR A 123 3.91 -13.97 -4.22
C THR A 123 3.89 -14.82 -5.46
N ASN A 124 2.75 -14.88 -6.14
CA ASN A 124 2.60 -15.41 -7.48
C ASN A 124 2.10 -14.30 -8.40
N LEU A 125 2.79 -14.13 -9.53
CA LEU A 125 2.34 -13.25 -10.61
C LEU A 125 1.83 -14.12 -11.75
N ALA A 126 0.62 -13.87 -12.22
CA ALA A 126 0.02 -14.52 -13.37
C ALA A 126 -0.36 -13.51 -14.45
N LEU A 127 -0.11 -13.85 -15.69
CA LEU A 127 -0.54 -13.11 -16.88
C LEU A 127 -1.59 -13.95 -17.61
N ASP A 128 -2.82 -13.44 -17.66
CA ASP A 128 -3.96 -14.11 -18.29
C ASP A 128 -4.31 -13.37 -19.58
N PHE A 129 -3.85 -13.92 -20.70
CA PHE A 129 -4.08 -13.35 -22.02
C PHE A 129 -5.33 -13.88 -22.72
N ALA A 130 -5.97 -14.93 -22.18
CA ALA A 130 -7.12 -15.58 -22.82
C ALA A 130 -8.35 -14.64 -22.99
N GLY A 131 -8.45 -13.60 -22.18
CA GLY A 131 -9.52 -12.60 -22.25
C GLY A 131 -9.21 -11.36 -23.10
N LEU A 132 -8.03 -11.27 -23.72
CA LEU A 132 -7.63 -10.11 -24.51
C LEU A 132 -8.09 -10.22 -25.95
N SER A 133 -8.68 -9.14 -26.48
CA SER A 133 -8.90 -8.99 -27.93
C SER A 133 -7.59 -8.53 -28.57
N LEU A 134 -6.79 -9.48 -29.06
CA LEU A 134 -5.54 -9.17 -29.72
C LEU A 134 -5.79 -8.66 -31.13
N LEU A 135 -5.08 -7.60 -31.55
CA LEU A 135 -5.06 -7.09 -32.92
C LEU A 135 -4.36 -8.10 -33.86
N ASP A 136 -3.35 -8.78 -33.37
CA ASP A 136 -2.63 -9.86 -34.05
C ASP A 136 -2.77 -11.14 -33.21
N GLN A 137 -3.57 -12.08 -33.70
CA GLN A 137 -3.81 -13.37 -33.05
C GLN A 137 -2.65 -14.36 -33.27
N THR A 138 -1.68 -14.01 -34.09
CA THR A 138 -0.52 -14.85 -34.43
C THR A 138 0.70 -14.57 -33.58
N ASP A 139 0.64 -13.54 -32.70
CA ASP A 139 1.72 -13.23 -31.78
C ASP A 139 1.81 -14.28 -30.66
N GLU A 140 2.83 -15.15 -30.80
CA GLU A 140 3.07 -16.29 -29.88
C GLU A 140 3.25 -15.84 -28.42
N MET A 141 3.66 -14.58 -28.17
CA MET A 141 3.88 -14.04 -26.83
C MET A 141 2.57 -13.98 -26.02
N PHE A 142 1.43 -13.81 -26.68
CA PHE A 142 0.11 -13.66 -26.06
C PHE A 142 -0.78 -14.88 -26.18
N THR A 143 -0.27 -15.98 -26.75
CA THR A 143 -1.07 -17.21 -26.94
C THR A 143 -1.12 -18.09 -25.69
N GLN A 144 -0.21 -17.91 -24.75
CA GLN A 144 -0.11 -18.73 -23.53
C GLN A 144 -0.18 -17.90 -22.26
N ASN A 145 -0.96 -18.37 -21.29
CA ASN A 145 -0.96 -17.81 -19.95
C ASN A 145 0.38 -18.12 -19.29
N TYR A 146 0.89 -17.14 -18.54
CA TYR A 146 2.16 -17.25 -17.84
C TYR A 146 1.96 -17.15 -16.33
N SER A 147 2.73 -17.90 -15.55
CA SER A 147 2.78 -17.77 -14.10
C SER A 147 4.20 -17.94 -13.59
N THR A 148 4.63 -17.09 -12.68
CA THR A 148 5.94 -17.18 -12.03
C THR A 148 6.06 -18.35 -11.04
N GLY A 149 4.92 -18.99 -10.69
CA GLY A 149 4.86 -19.85 -9.52
C GLY A 149 5.06 -19.05 -8.22
N LEU A 150 5.21 -19.75 -7.11
CA LEU A 150 5.39 -19.12 -5.80
C LEU A 150 6.81 -18.59 -5.65
N GLN A 151 6.92 -17.28 -5.51
CA GLN A 151 8.18 -16.57 -5.25
C GLN A 151 8.22 -16.19 -3.76
N ILE A 152 9.27 -16.63 -3.06
CA ILE A 152 9.47 -16.30 -1.64
C ILE A 152 9.89 -14.84 -1.52
N ASN A 153 9.38 -14.15 -0.52
CA ASN A 153 9.75 -12.79 -0.17
C ASN A 153 9.98 -12.65 1.33
N SER A 154 10.78 -11.65 1.70
CA SER A 154 10.99 -11.26 3.08
C SER A 154 11.03 -9.74 3.20
N GLY A 155 10.75 -9.24 4.39
CA GLY A 155 10.79 -7.82 4.70
C GLY A 155 11.14 -7.57 6.15
N TRP A 156 11.40 -6.31 6.46
CA TRP A 156 11.74 -5.89 7.81
C TRP A 156 11.20 -4.48 8.09
N GLY A 157 11.16 -4.14 9.35
CA GLY A 157 10.83 -2.79 9.78
C GLY A 157 11.38 -2.48 11.17
N ILE A 158 11.55 -1.17 11.41
CA ILE A 158 11.89 -0.60 12.72
C ILE A 158 10.93 0.55 12.97
N ARG A 159 10.44 0.66 14.21
CA ARG A 159 9.55 1.73 14.63
C ARG A 159 9.92 2.23 16.02
N LEU A 160 10.02 3.55 16.16
CA LEU A 160 10.09 4.23 17.44
C LEU A 160 8.76 4.94 17.68
N ALA A 161 8.10 4.65 18.79
CA ALA A 161 6.80 5.21 19.13
C ALA A 161 6.80 5.82 20.52
N LYS A 162 6.01 6.88 20.70
CA LYS A 162 5.74 7.51 21.99
C LYS A 162 4.26 7.36 22.32
N GLU A 163 3.94 6.40 23.18
CA GLU A 163 2.55 6.02 23.47
C GLU A 163 1.79 5.75 22.16
N ASP A 164 0.50 6.03 22.11
CA ASP A 164 -0.33 6.03 20.89
C ASP A 164 -0.30 7.37 20.12
N LYS A 165 0.56 8.32 20.54
CA LYS A 165 0.50 9.72 20.10
C LYS A 165 1.46 10.08 18.99
N PHE A 166 2.57 9.37 18.89
CA PHE A 166 3.60 9.69 17.90
C PHE A 166 4.37 8.45 17.51
N TYR A 167 4.72 8.34 16.25
CA TYR A 167 5.69 7.35 15.79
C TYR A 167 6.51 7.86 14.59
N VAL A 168 7.70 7.29 14.46
CA VAL A 168 8.51 7.32 13.26
C VAL A 168 8.96 5.90 12.95
N SER A 169 8.98 5.54 11.68
CA SER A 169 9.38 4.19 11.28
C SER A 169 10.03 4.15 9.91
N ILE A 170 10.85 3.13 9.72
CA ILE A 170 11.44 2.76 8.43
C ILE A 170 11.18 1.29 8.18
N SER A 171 10.94 0.92 6.92
CA SER A 171 10.72 -0.47 6.53
C SER A 171 11.07 -0.72 5.08
N GLN A 172 11.27 -1.99 4.79
CA GLN A 172 11.36 -2.55 3.45
C GLN A 172 10.49 -3.81 3.46
N PRO A 173 9.19 -3.70 3.13
CA PRO A 173 8.24 -4.81 3.26
C PRO A 173 8.50 -5.94 2.28
N ARG A 174 9.29 -5.68 1.23
CA ARG A 174 9.72 -6.66 0.23
C ARG A 174 11.18 -6.40 -0.15
N MET A 175 12.07 -7.31 0.25
CA MET A 175 13.52 -7.22 0.04
C MET A 175 13.99 -8.00 -1.19
N LEU A 176 13.38 -9.18 -1.43
CA LEU A 176 13.84 -10.08 -2.46
C LEU A 176 13.35 -9.60 -3.83
N TRP A 177 14.28 -9.55 -4.75
CA TRP A 177 14.00 -9.22 -6.15
C TRP A 177 13.47 -10.46 -6.84
N ASN A 178 12.24 -10.39 -7.28
CA ASN A 178 11.67 -11.46 -8.07
C ASN A 178 11.95 -11.18 -9.55
N ASP A 179 12.67 -12.09 -10.18
CA ASP A 179 12.78 -12.12 -11.63
C ASP A 179 11.54 -12.81 -12.17
N PHE A 180 10.61 -12.05 -12.75
CA PHE A 180 9.37 -12.58 -13.27
C PHE A 180 9.56 -13.34 -14.60
N GLY A 181 10.81 -13.63 -15.03
CA GLY A 181 11.11 -14.55 -16.14
C GLY A 181 10.52 -14.15 -17.49
N LEU A 182 9.94 -12.98 -17.63
CA LEU A 182 9.46 -12.46 -18.90
C LEU A 182 10.66 -12.19 -19.80
N GLN A 183 10.72 -12.93 -20.90
CA GLN A 183 11.75 -12.96 -21.94
C GLN A 183 12.82 -11.85 -21.86
N ASN A 184 14.07 -12.25 -21.63
CA ASN A 184 15.29 -11.42 -21.57
C ASN A 184 15.60 -10.70 -20.24
N GLY A 185 15.07 -11.10 -19.09
CA GLY A 185 15.53 -10.62 -17.76
C GLY A 185 15.30 -9.12 -17.51
N LYS A 186 14.38 -8.46 -18.21
CA LYS A 186 14.16 -7.02 -18.13
C LYS A 186 13.08 -6.57 -17.17
N TYR A 187 12.25 -7.46 -16.69
CA TYR A 187 11.22 -7.11 -15.70
C TYR A 187 11.71 -7.42 -14.29
N LYS A 188 12.37 -6.46 -13.67
CA LYS A 188 12.75 -6.51 -12.27
C LYS A 188 11.73 -5.73 -11.45
N ASP A 189 11.22 -6.39 -10.41
CA ASP A 189 10.38 -5.76 -9.42
C ASP A 189 11.17 -4.68 -8.65
N ALA A 190 10.54 -3.54 -8.38
CA ALA A 190 11.18 -2.49 -7.60
C ALA A 190 11.04 -2.81 -6.10
N SER A 191 12.15 -2.81 -5.39
CA SER A 191 12.15 -2.92 -3.93
C SER A 191 12.11 -1.52 -3.31
N PHE A 192 11.04 -1.24 -2.56
CA PHE A 192 10.80 0.06 -1.97
C PHE A 192 11.23 0.11 -0.50
N TYR A 193 11.90 1.20 -0.14
CA TYR A 193 12.06 1.64 1.23
C TYR A 193 10.93 2.61 1.57
N TYR A 194 10.39 2.45 2.76
CA TYR A 194 9.32 3.31 3.28
C TYR A 194 9.78 4.00 4.56
N GLY A 195 9.58 5.31 4.63
CA GLY A 195 9.65 6.09 5.86
C GLY A 195 8.26 6.54 6.23
N MET A 196 7.84 6.37 7.47
CA MET A 196 6.54 6.83 7.96
C MET A 196 6.70 7.65 9.22
N ILE A 197 5.85 8.67 9.35
CA ILE A 197 5.66 9.45 10.57
C ILE A 197 4.18 9.62 10.83
N GLY A 198 3.77 9.51 12.08
CA GLY A 198 2.39 9.75 12.49
C GLY A 198 2.33 10.47 13.83
N LYS A 199 1.35 11.36 13.95
CA LYS A 199 1.07 12.10 15.17
C LYS A 199 -0.43 12.20 15.41
N LYS A 200 -0.87 11.81 16.62
CA LYS A 200 -2.20 12.06 17.16
C LYS A 200 -2.11 13.22 18.13
N GLN A 201 -2.86 14.26 17.90
CA GLN A 201 -2.95 15.43 18.79
C GLN A 201 -4.37 15.51 19.32
N VAL A 202 -4.53 15.28 20.61
CA VAL A 202 -5.82 15.42 21.31
C VAL A 202 -6.01 16.90 21.62
N LEU A 203 -7.04 17.52 21.03
CA LEU A 203 -7.40 18.93 21.25
C LEU A 203 -8.40 19.07 22.38
N SER A 204 -9.33 18.11 22.49
CA SER A 204 -10.33 18.05 23.56
C SER A 204 -10.80 16.60 23.73
N LYS A 205 -11.72 16.35 24.67
CA LYS A 205 -12.39 15.04 24.81
C LYS A 205 -13.20 14.65 23.57
N ALA A 206 -13.58 15.64 22.76
CA ALA A 206 -14.43 15.43 21.59
C ALA A 206 -13.63 15.43 20.27
N VAL A 207 -12.41 15.99 20.23
CA VAL A 207 -11.70 16.24 18.97
C VAL A 207 -10.24 15.84 19.09
N SER A 208 -9.79 15.02 18.18
CA SER A 208 -8.36 14.76 17.94
C SER A 208 -8.01 14.95 16.46
N ILE A 209 -6.75 15.26 16.20
CA ILE A 209 -6.20 15.39 14.85
C ILE A 209 -5.11 14.34 14.65
N HIS A 210 -5.20 13.60 13.56
CA HIS A 210 -4.19 12.66 13.11
C HIS A 210 -3.48 13.23 11.89
N THR A 211 -2.17 13.42 12.00
CA THR A 211 -1.30 13.80 10.88
C THR A 211 -0.39 12.64 10.58
N ASN A 212 -0.38 12.17 9.34
CA ASN A 212 0.45 11.06 8.92
C ASN A 212 1.12 11.41 7.60
N ALA A 213 2.37 11.01 7.47
CA ALA A 213 3.08 11.10 6.21
C ALA A 213 3.84 9.80 5.95
N ILE A 214 3.96 9.47 4.68
CA ILE A 214 4.74 8.35 4.18
C ILE A 214 5.60 8.81 3.01
N VAL A 215 6.82 8.33 2.98
CA VAL A 215 7.77 8.52 1.87
C VAL A 215 8.12 7.16 1.33
N ARG A 216 8.14 7.02 0.01
CA ARG A 216 8.53 5.82 -0.72
C ARG A 216 9.72 6.14 -1.61
N ALA A 217 10.76 5.33 -1.50
CA ALA A 217 11.97 5.45 -2.30
C ALA A 217 12.38 4.08 -2.86
N ALA A 218 12.69 4.02 -4.14
CA ALA A 218 13.31 2.87 -4.79
C ALA A 218 14.40 3.36 -5.74
N ALA A 219 15.35 2.47 -6.05
CA ALA A 219 16.39 2.79 -7.02
C ALA A 219 15.76 3.10 -8.39
N ASP A 220 16.24 4.17 -9.02
CA ASP A 220 15.83 4.62 -10.36
C ASP A 220 14.35 5.04 -10.49
N LEU A 221 13.63 5.26 -9.39
CA LEU A 221 12.28 5.80 -9.38
C LEU A 221 12.22 7.16 -8.67
N PRO A 222 11.36 8.08 -9.11
CA PRO A 222 11.13 9.33 -8.40
C PRO A 222 10.67 9.09 -6.96
N LEU A 223 11.12 9.94 -6.05
CA LEU A 223 10.64 9.93 -4.67
C LEU A 223 9.14 10.24 -4.64
N SER A 224 8.38 9.38 -3.97
CA SER A 224 6.94 9.60 -3.75
C SER A 224 6.65 9.81 -2.28
N TYR A 225 5.75 10.76 -1.97
CA TYR A 225 5.29 10.97 -0.60
C TYR A 225 3.80 11.25 -0.55
N ASP A 226 3.16 10.81 0.54
CA ASP A 226 1.76 11.08 0.83
C ASP A 226 1.67 11.75 2.19
N ILE A 227 0.74 12.70 2.32
CA ILE A 227 0.41 13.37 3.58
C ILE A 227 -1.10 13.25 3.79
N ASN A 228 -1.48 12.81 4.98
CA ASN A 228 -2.88 12.71 5.40
C ASN A 228 -3.12 13.50 6.67
N LEU A 229 -4.18 14.29 6.67
CA LEU A 229 -4.69 15.00 7.83
C LEU A 229 -6.13 14.56 8.08
N THR A 230 -6.40 14.03 9.27
CA THR A 230 -7.74 13.53 9.63
C THR A 230 -8.15 14.07 10.99
N GLY A 231 -9.28 14.75 11.04
CA GLY A 231 -9.98 15.09 12.29
C GLY A 231 -10.86 13.94 12.73
N SER A 232 -10.75 13.54 13.99
CA SER A 232 -11.60 12.53 14.61
C SER A 232 -12.48 13.21 15.66
N PHE A 233 -13.79 12.99 15.56
CA PHE A 233 -14.81 13.62 16.37
C PHE A 233 -15.48 12.54 17.25
N TYR A 234 -15.41 12.72 18.57
CA TYR A 234 -15.95 11.80 19.59
C TYR A 234 -15.48 10.34 19.44
N GLU A 235 -14.33 10.12 18.75
CA GLU A 235 -13.84 8.79 18.34
C GLU A 235 -14.88 7.99 17.52
N LEU A 236 -15.89 8.70 16.97
CA LEU A 236 -17.00 8.14 16.20
C LEU A 236 -16.89 8.45 14.71
N LEU A 237 -16.53 9.70 14.36
CA LEU A 237 -16.51 10.19 12.99
C LEU A 237 -15.12 10.72 12.65
N ASP A 238 -14.52 10.19 11.60
CA ASP A 238 -13.29 10.68 10.99
C ASP A 238 -13.61 11.42 9.70
N VAL A 239 -13.02 12.62 9.53
CA VAL A 239 -13.06 13.38 8.28
C VAL A 239 -11.66 13.86 7.98
N GLY A 240 -11.18 13.63 6.77
CA GLY A 240 -9.82 13.98 6.45
C GLY A 240 -9.56 14.29 4.98
N PHE A 241 -8.34 14.76 4.77
CA PHE A 241 -7.81 15.11 3.47
C PHE A 241 -6.46 14.41 3.26
N GLY A 242 -6.23 13.93 2.03
CA GLY A 242 -4.99 13.30 1.61
C GLY A 242 -4.39 14.00 0.38
N TYR A 243 -3.07 14.08 0.36
CA TYR A 243 -2.31 14.56 -0.78
C TYR A 243 -1.18 13.59 -1.09
N ARG A 244 -1.06 13.17 -2.34
CA ARG A 244 0.06 12.39 -2.88
C ARG A 244 0.75 13.24 -3.93
N ASN A 245 2.06 13.47 -3.75
CA ASN A 245 2.81 14.35 -4.65
C ASN A 245 2.69 13.88 -6.11
N GLU A 246 2.41 14.83 -7.00
CA GLU A 246 2.30 14.65 -8.45
C GLU A 246 1.31 13.57 -8.91
N ASN A 247 0.46 13.04 -8.01
CA ASN A 247 -0.44 11.94 -8.33
C ASN A 247 -1.89 12.20 -8.01
N ALA A 248 -2.23 12.56 -6.75
CA ALA A 248 -3.63 12.63 -6.35
C ALA A 248 -3.87 13.55 -5.15
N ILE A 249 -5.10 14.06 -5.07
CA ILE A 249 -5.70 14.62 -3.86
C ILE A 249 -6.93 13.80 -3.51
N GLY A 250 -7.27 13.72 -2.22
CA GLY A 250 -8.42 12.93 -1.81
C GLY A 250 -9.05 13.41 -0.51
N VAL A 251 -10.27 12.97 -0.29
CA VAL A 251 -11.01 13.16 0.94
C VAL A 251 -11.34 11.80 1.54
N ASN A 252 -11.29 11.70 2.86
CA ASN A 252 -11.64 10.47 3.55
C ASN A 252 -12.72 10.71 4.61
N LEU A 253 -13.52 9.68 4.80
CA LEU A 253 -14.55 9.57 5.82
C LEU A 253 -14.36 8.25 6.56
N GLY A 254 -14.60 8.25 7.85
CA GLY A 254 -14.57 7.04 8.67
C GLY A 254 -15.63 7.10 9.75
N VAL A 255 -16.23 5.96 10.05
CA VAL A 255 -17.26 5.84 11.09
C VAL A 255 -16.99 4.62 11.97
N GLN A 256 -16.86 4.84 13.27
CA GLN A 256 -16.90 3.78 14.27
C GLN A 256 -18.35 3.40 14.49
N PHE A 257 -18.84 2.42 13.73
CA PHE A 257 -20.25 2.01 13.71
C PHE A 257 -20.67 1.31 15.01
N SER A 258 -19.76 0.59 15.62
CA SER A 258 -19.90 -0.05 16.93
C SER A 258 -18.52 -0.15 17.60
N PRO A 259 -18.39 -0.51 18.87
CA PRO A 259 -17.10 -0.71 19.52
C PRO A 259 -16.16 -1.69 18.79
N THR A 260 -16.73 -2.56 17.96
CA THR A 260 -16.02 -3.62 17.22
C THR A 260 -15.92 -3.39 15.72
N VAL A 261 -16.68 -2.45 15.13
CA VAL A 261 -16.77 -2.28 13.67
C VAL A 261 -16.47 -0.83 13.29
N TYR A 262 -15.45 -0.65 12.46
CA TYR A 262 -15.11 0.62 11.83
C TYR A 262 -15.20 0.50 10.30
N LEU A 263 -15.79 1.50 9.67
CA LEU A 263 -15.90 1.66 8.23
C LEU A 263 -15.11 2.90 7.81
N GLY A 264 -14.24 2.75 6.82
CA GLY A 264 -13.48 3.83 6.20
C GLY A 264 -13.71 3.89 4.70
N TYR A 265 -13.73 5.09 4.18
CA TYR A 265 -13.83 5.34 2.74
C TYR A 265 -12.93 6.49 2.34
N GLN A 266 -12.27 6.35 1.19
CA GLN A 266 -11.54 7.44 0.55
C GLN A 266 -11.93 7.57 -0.90
N TYR A 267 -12.13 8.81 -1.33
CA TYR A 267 -12.25 9.22 -2.71
C TYR A 267 -10.99 9.99 -3.09
N GLU A 268 -10.35 9.63 -4.21
CA GLU A 268 -9.18 10.33 -4.75
C GLU A 268 -9.42 10.77 -6.18
N MET A 269 -8.92 11.97 -6.49
CA MET A 269 -8.84 12.54 -7.83
C MET A 269 -7.38 12.62 -8.26
N PRO A 270 -7.01 12.03 -9.41
CA PRO A 270 -5.68 12.21 -9.98
C PRO A 270 -5.40 13.68 -10.29
N THR A 271 -4.16 14.12 -10.05
CA THR A 271 -3.70 15.49 -10.37
C THR A 271 -2.70 15.53 -11.53
N ASN A 272 -2.28 14.36 -12.01
CA ASN A 272 -1.37 14.18 -13.14
C ASN A 272 -2.12 14.05 -14.47
N THR A 273 -1.42 13.69 -15.55
CA THR A 273 -1.99 13.55 -16.91
C THR A 273 -3.12 12.54 -17.01
N ILE A 274 -3.20 11.55 -16.11
CA ILE A 274 -4.28 10.56 -16.02
C ILE A 274 -5.64 11.24 -15.74
N SER A 275 -5.65 12.41 -15.08
CA SER A 275 -6.86 13.17 -14.79
C SER A 275 -7.66 13.57 -16.05
N LYS A 276 -7.03 13.55 -17.23
CA LYS A 276 -7.69 13.79 -18.53
C LYS A 276 -8.57 12.62 -18.97
N ILE A 277 -8.37 11.44 -18.42
CA ILE A 277 -9.03 10.20 -18.83
C ILE A 277 -9.96 9.69 -17.72
N THR A 278 -9.53 9.83 -16.47
CA THR A 278 -10.28 9.39 -15.28
C THR A 278 -10.10 10.38 -14.13
N ASN A 279 -11.10 10.46 -13.27
CA ASN A 279 -11.08 11.33 -12.09
C ASN A 279 -11.51 10.62 -10.81
N GLN A 280 -11.60 9.29 -10.82
CA GLN A 280 -12.20 8.54 -9.71
C GLN A 280 -11.31 7.39 -9.29
N THR A 281 -10.96 7.38 -8.01
CA THR A 281 -10.36 6.24 -7.31
C THR A 281 -11.09 6.10 -5.98
N HIS A 282 -11.50 4.89 -5.65
CA HIS A 282 -12.25 4.57 -4.45
C HIS A 282 -11.49 3.55 -3.61
N GLU A 283 -11.40 3.79 -2.30
CA GLU A 283 -10.84 2.85 -1.35
C GLU A 283 -11.80 2.67 -0.18
N PHE A 284 -12.16 1.42 0.10
CA PHE A 284 -13.04 1.02 1.19
C PHE A 284 -12.27 0.20 2.20
N VAL A 285 -12.53 0.47 3.47
CA VAL A 285 -11.94 -0.26 4.60
C VAL A 285 -13.05 -0.72 5.52
N LEU A 286 -13.07 -2.01 5.82
CA LEU A 286 -13.87 -2.59 6.90
C LEU A 286 -12.91 -3.17 7.93
N LYS A 287 -12.99 -2.67 9.17
CA LYS A 287 -12.13 -3.12 10.27
C LYS A 287 -13.00 -3.67 11.38
N PHE A 288 -12.70 -4.91 11.77
CA PHE A 288 -13.22 -5.55 12.97
C PHE A 288 -12.17 -5.49 14.08
N GLN A 289 -12.54 -4.99 15.23
CA GLN A 289 -11.68 -4.82 16.40
C GLN A 289 -12.28 -5.59 17.57
N PHE A 290 -11.44 -6.34 18.28
CA PHE A 290 -11.87 -7.08 19.46
C PHE A 290 -10.80 -7.03 20.55
N GLU A 291 -11.24 -7.14 21.77
CA GLU A 291 -10.37 -7.08 22.94
C GLU A 291 -9.30 -8.18 22.87
N ARG A 292 -8.19 -7.88 23.48
CA ARG A 292 -7.12 -8.85 23.70
C ARG A 292 -7.66 -9.97 24.59
N GLY A 293 -7.66 -11.21 24.12
CA GLY A 293 -7.94 -12.37 24.98
C GLY A 293 -6.90 -12.45 26.10
N ASN A 294 -7.36 -12.69 27.31
CA ASN A 294 -6.52 -12.89 28.48
C ASN A 294 -5.66 -14.15 28.33
#